data_26c0aa1e0dc8080869bd329e6f089494
#
_entry.id   26c0aa1e0dc8080869bd329e6f089494
#
_cell.length_a   1.000
_cell.length_b   1.000
_cell.length_c   1.000
_cell.angle_alpha   90.00
_cell.angle_beta   90.00
_cell.angle_gamma   90.00
#
_symmetry.space_group_name_H-M   'P 1'
#
loop_
_entity.id
_entity.type
_entity.pdbx_description
1 polymer ?
#
loop_
_entity_poly.entity_id
_entity_poly.type
_entity_poly.pdbx_seq_one_letter_code
_entity_poly.pdbx_strand_id
1 'polypeptide(L)'
;MDILDLLILKLVYCEMKMKINGEQKLVEVARTQEIPAGKMKHVDVDGKEIAIANINGKYYAFDDRCGHSSARLSMGVINGNVVTCSFHGAQFDCTTGKKIREANATAPPTEGLPDVWKKNVEHTYNLLSYIKTYDQKTYDVIVDEDRIKISMLND
;
A
#
# COMPACT_ATOMS: atom_id res chain seq x y z
N MET A 1 2.91 -6.65 44.70
CA MET A 1 2.12 -7.05 43.52
C MET A 1 2.57 -8.44 43.16
N ASP A 2 1.69 -9.41 43.29
CA ASP A 2 1.97 -10.84 43.13
C ASP A 2 2.10 -11.16 41.60
N ILE A 3 2.83 -12.24 41.27
CA ILE A 3 2.99 -12.71 39.88
C ILE A 3 1.62 -12.97 39.23
N LEU A 4 0.65 -13.41 40.04
CA LEU A 4 -0.73 -13.64 39.64
C LEU A 4 -1.43 -12.34 39.23
N ASP A 5 -1.22 -11.25 39.97
CA ASP A 5 -1.76 -9.92 39.63
C ASP A 5 -1.18 -9.37 38.33
N LEU A 6 0.11 -9.64 38.09
CA LEU A 6 0.77 -9.22 36.81
C LEU A 6 0.27 -10.00 35.60
N LEU A 7 -0.05 -11.28 35.77
CA LEU A 7 -0.63 -12.15 34.74
C LEU A 7 -2.07 -11.74 34.42
N ILE A 8 -2.87 -11.43 35.46
CA ILE A 8 -4.25 -10.97 35.30
C ILE A 8 -4.27 -9.61 34.59
N LEU A 9 -3.38 -8.66 34.96
CA LEU A 9 -3.25 -7.36 34.32
C LEU A 9 -2.85 -7.49 32.84
N LYS A 10 -1.94 -8.41 32.50
CA LYS A 10 -1.56 -8.70 31.12
C LYS A 10 -2.70 -9.32 30.31
N LEU A 11 -3.46 -10.24 30.90
CA LEU A 11 -4.63 -10.85 30.26
C LEU A 11 -5.73 -9.81 30.01
N VAL A 12 -6.07 -9.00 31.01
CA VAL A 12 -7.06 -7.92 30.90
C VAL A 12 -6.61 -6.85 29.90
N TYR A 13 -5.33 -6.49 29.87
CA TYR A 13 -4.78 -5.57 28.89
C TYR A 13 -4.82 -6.15 27.46
N CYS A 14 -4.55 -7.45 27.30
CA CYS A 14 -4.63 -8.16 26.04
C CYS A 14 -6.08 -8.23 25.53
N GLU A 15 -7.04 -8.57 26.41
CA GLU A 15 -8.47 -8.57 26.09
C GLU A 15 -9.03 -7.18 25.79
N MET A 16 -8.61 -6.16 26.56
CA MET A 16 -8.97 -4.76 26.26
C MET A 16 -8.41 -4.30 24.91
N LYS A 17 -7.17 -4.68 24.58
CA LYS A 17 -6.56 -4.34 23.30
C LYS A 17 -7.28 -5.02 22.13
N MET A 18 -7.75 -6.27 22.31
CA MET A 18 -8.59 -6.97 21.33
C MET A 18 -9.96 -6.29 21.14
N LYS A 19 -10.59 -5.82 22.23
CA LYS A 19 -11.89 -5.11 22.17
C LYS A 19 -11.79 -3.70 21.58
N ILE A 20 -10.65 -3.02 21.73
CA ILE A 20 -10.42 -1.66 21.19
C ILE A 20 -10.04 -1.71 19.72
N ASN A 21 -9.41 -2.80 19.24
CA ASN A 21 -8.92 -2.91 17.85
C ASN A 21 -9.88 -3.63 16.90
N GLY A 22 -11.11 -4.00 17.34
CA GLY A 22 -11.99 -4.85 16.56
C GLY A 22 -11.45 -6.28 16.42
N GLU A 23 -12.26 -7.23 16.02
CA GLU A 23 -11.79 -8.58 15.68
C GLU A 23 -10.93 -8.50 14.43
N GLN A 24 -9.62 -8.77 14.55
CA GLN A 24 -8.74 -8.88 13.40
C GLN A 24 -8.90 -10.23 12.72
N LYS A 25 -9.30 -10.22 11.48
CA LYS A 25 -9.39 -11.40 10.62
C LYS A 25 -8.10 -11.57 9.84
N LEU A 26 -7.46 -12.73 9.96
CA LEU A 26 -6.33 -13.09 9.10
C LEU A 26 -6.85 -13.70 7.79
N VAL A 27 -6.47 -13.10 6.68
CA VAL A 27 -6.87 -13.54 5.34
C VAL A 27 -5.64 -14.00 4.58
N GLU A 28 -5.66 -15.25 4.07
CA GLU A 28 -4.61 -15.74 3.15
C GLU A 28 -4.77 -15.03 1.80
N VAL A 29 -3.69 -14.43 1.31
CA VAL A 29 -3.70 -13.58 0.10
C VAL A 29 -2.79 -14.08 -1.01
N ALA A 30 -1.75 -14.85 -0.67
CA ALA A 30 -0.82 -15.40 -1.64
C ALA A 30 0.04 -16.50 -1.02
N ARG A 31 0.81 -17.17 -1.87
CA ARG A 31 1.93 -18.03 -1.45
C ARG A 31 3.26 -17.34 -1.73
N THR A 32 4.27 -17.65 -0.94
CA THR A 32 5.61 -17.03 -1.05
C THR A 32 6.23 -17.20 -2.43
N GLN A 33 6.02 -18.36 -3.07
CA GLN A 33 6.50 -18.66 -4.42
C GLN A 33 5.85 -17.80 -5.53
N GLU A 34 4.68 -17.18 -5.25
CA GLU A 34 3.97 -16.35 -6.22
C GLU A 34 4.57 -14.94 -6.32
N ILE A 35 5.35 -14.51 -5.30
CA ILE A 35 5.90 -13.17 -5.24
C ILE A 35 7.42 -13.26 -5.05
N PRO A 36 8.19 -13.38 -6.13
CA PRO A 36 9.66 -13.39 -6.06
C PRO A 36 10.22 -12.10 -5.46
N ALA A 37 11.46 -12.15 -4.96
CA ALA A 37 12.14 -10.98 -4.41
C ALA A 37 12.17 -9.81 -5.42
N GLY A 38 11.87 -8.61 -4.96
CA GLY A 38 11.77 -7.40 -5.79
C GLY A 38 10.52 -7.34 -6.67
N LYS A 39 9.50 -8.17 -6.40
CA LYS A 39 8.22 -8.18 -7.11
C LYS A 39 7.06 -7.82 -6.19
N MET A 40 5.98 -7.43 -6.82
CA MET A 40 4.71 -7.12 -6.17
C MET A 40 3.58 -7.93 -6.79
N LYS A 41 2.55 -8.20 -6.00
CA LYS A 41 1.30 -8.83 -6.44
C LYS A 41 0.13 -8.01 -5.97
N HIS A 42 -0.83 -7.78 -6.86
CA HIS A 42 -2.14 -7.24 -6.53
C HIS A 42 -3.04 -8.33 -5.96
N VAL A 43 -3.78 -8.00 -4.91
CA VAL A 43 -4.85 -8.84 -4.35
C VAL A 43 -6.05 -7.97 -4.01
N ASP A 44 -7.25 -8.54 -4.11
CA ASP A 44 -8.48 -7.92 -3.64
C ASP A 44 -8.97 -8.69 -2.40
N VAL A 45 -9.19 -7.98 -1.31
CA VAL A 45 -9.67 -8.56 -0.05
C VAL A 45 -10.81 -7.71 0.47
N ASP A 46 -12.02 -8.28 0.46
CA ASP A 46 -13.25 -7.63 0.91
C ASP A 46 -13.45 -6.25 0.22
N GLY A 47 -13.16 -6.16 -1.10
CA GLY A 47 -13.26 -4.96 -1.91
C GLY A 47 -12.15 -3.93 -1.70
N LYS A 48 -11.11 -4.25 -0.92
CA LYS A 48 -9.92 -3.43 -0.74
C LYS A 48 -8.81 -3.94 -1.66
N GLU A 49 -8.31 -3.09 -2.55
CA GLU A 49 -7.19 -3.43 -3.44
C GLU A 49 -5.85 -3.22 -2.70
N ILE A 50 -5.11 -4.29 -2.53
CA ILE A 50 -3.89 -4.33 -1.73
C ILE A 50 -2.73 -4.84 -2.59
N ALA A 51 -1.57 -4.19 -2.49
CA ALA A 51 -0.32 -4.66 -3.06
C ALA A 51 0.48 -5.41 -1.99
N ILE A 52 0.97 -6.60 -2.35
CA ILE A 52 1.90 -7.37 -1.54
C ILE A 52 3.28 -7.28 -2.20
N ALA A 53 4.27 -6.74 -1.50
CA ALA A 53 5.64 -6.60 -1.99
C ALA A 53 6.57 -7.58 -1.27
N ASN A 54 7.46 -8.23 -2.04
CA ASN A 54 8.55 -9.02 -1.47
C ASN A 54 9.86 -8.23 -1.56
N ILE A 55 10.35 -7.79 -0.41
CA ILE A 55 11.62 -7.07 -0.28
C ILE A 55 12.63 -7.99 0.40
N ASN A 56 13.51 -8.58 -0.39
CA ASN A 56 14.56 -9.48 0.10
C ASN A 56 14.05 -10.64 0.99
N GLY A 57 12.91 -11.23 0.64
CA GLY A 57 12.31 -12.34 1.39
C GLY A 57 11.38 -11.90 2.53
N LYS A 58 11.24 -10.61 2.79
CA LYS A 58 10.26 -10.06 3.73
C LYS A 58 9.08 -9.45 2.98
N TYR A 59 7.88 -9.75 3.43
CA TYR A 59 6.65 -9.33 2.77
C TYR A 59 6.02 -8.13 3.47
N TYR A 60 5.53 -7.19 2.67
CA TYR A 60 4.84 -5.97 3.12
C TYR A 60 3.55 -5.80 2.34
N ALA A 61 2.51 -5.32 2.98
CA ALA A 61 1.21 -5.10 2.38
C ALA A 61 0.78 -3.63 2.57
N PHE A 62 0.29 -3.02 1.51
CA PHE A 62 -0.16 -1.62 1.51
C PHE A 62 -1.27 -1.43 0.46
N ASP A 63 -2.02 -0.32 0.58
CA ASP A 63 -3.05 0.02 -0.41
C ASP A 63 -2.45 0.05 -1.81
N ASP A 64 -3.08 -0.65 -2.76
CA ASP A 64 -2.60 -0.70 -4.15
C ASP A 64 -2.97 0.56 -4.95
N ARG A 65 -3.95 1.34 -4.47
CA ARG A 65 -4.35 2.60 -5.11
C ARG A 65 -3.44 3.74 -4.69
N CYS A 66 -2.73 4.31 -5.67
CA CYS A 66 -1.84 5.45 -5.47
C CYS A 66 -2.57 6.63 -4.82
N GLY A 67 -2.02 7.16 -3.74
CA GLY A 67 -2.60 8.30 -3.00
C GLY A 67 -2.63 9.62 -3.77
N HIS A 68 -2.19 9.66 -5.03
CA HIS A 68 -2.32 10.80 -5.93
C HIS A 68 -3.55 10.70 -6.84
N SER A 69 -3.64 9.65 -7.68
CA SER A 69 -4.68 9.52 -8.71
C SER A 69 -5.16 8.08 -8.91
N SER A 70 -5.13 7.28 -7.86
CA SER A 70 -5.68 5.92 -7.80
C SER A 70 -5.15 4.91 -8.83
N ALA A 71 -3.98 5.15 -9.44
CA ALA A 71 -3.29 4.15 -10.24
C ALA A 71 -2.81 2.99 -9.36
N ARG A 72 -2.74 1.76 -9.90
CA ARG A 72 -2.23 0.60 -9.16
C ARG A 72 -0.72 0.70 -8.94
N LEU A 73 -0.29 0.70 -7.68
CA LEU A 73 1.13 0.71 -7.30
C LEU A 73 1.81 -0.61 -7.62
N SER A 74 1.09 -1.73 -7.59
CA SER A 74 1.58 -3.06 -8.00
C SER A 74 2.00 -3.14 -9.47
N MET A 75 1.52 -2.22 -10.33
CA MET A 75 1.97 -2.04 -11.71
C MET A 75 3.19 -1.11 -11.84
N GLY A 76 3.64 -0.54 -10.75
CA GLY A 76 4.79 0.34 -10.70
C GLY A 76 6.11 -0.41 -10.57
N VAL A 77 7.17 0.31 -10.23
CA VAL A 77 8.51 -0.23 -10.06
C VAL A 77 8.88 -0.20 -8.59
N ILE A 78 9.38 -1.33 -8.08
CA ILE A 78 9.94 -1.42 -6.73
C ILE A 78 11.47 -1.44 -6.79
N ASN A 79 12.11 -0.63 -5.96
CA ASN A 79 13.55 -0.59 -5.80
C ASN A 79 13.89 -0.48 -4.30
N GLY A 80 14.48 -1.54 -3.74
CA GLY A 80 14.60 -1.67 -2.29
C GLY A 80 13.21 -1.65 -1.63
N ASN A 81 13.00 -0.73 -0.69
CA ASN A 81 11.72 -0.52 -0.01
C ASN A 81 10.86 0.61 -0.65
N VAL A 82 11.26 1.15 -1.78
CA VAL A 82 10.56 2.25 -2.46
C VAL A 82 9.77 1.74 -3.65
N VAL A 83 8.45 1.94 -3.64
CA VAL A 83 7.60 1.77 -4.82
C VAL A 83 7.41 3.11 -5.53
N THR A 84 7.55 3.09 -6.86
CA THR A 84 7.32 4.24 -7.74
C THR A 84 6.09 3.98 -8.58
N CYS A 85 5.09 4.86 -8.47
CA CYS A 85 3.89 4.81 -9.29
C CYS A 85 4.25 5.02 -10.77
N SER A 86 3.73 4.14 -11.65
CA SER A 86 4.01 4.18 -13.10
C SER A 86 3.38 5.37 -13.82
N PHE A 87 2.36 6.03 -13.23
CA PHE A 87 1.66 7.14 -13.89
C PHE A 87 2.40 8.47 -13.73
N HIS A 88 2.53 8.96 -12.49
CA HIS A 88 3.08 10.28 -12.24
C HIS A 88 4.30 10.25 -11.33
N GLY A 89 4.91 9.07 -11.14
CA GLY A 89 6.17 8.94 -10.42
C GLY A 89 6.13 9.26 -8.93
N ALA A 90 4.95 9.30 -8.30
CA ALA A 90 4.86 9.38 -6.84
C ALA A 90 5.59 8.20 -6.20
N GLN A 91 6.29 8.42 -5.09
CA GLN A 91 7.06 7.39 -4.41
C GLN A 91 6.62 7.21 -2.97
N PHE A 92 6.56 5.94 -2.55
CA PHE A 92 6.16 5.54 -1.21
C PHE A 92 7.13 4.50 -0.66
N ASP A 93 7.34 4.54 0.64
CA ASP A 93 8.03 3.48 1.37
C ASP A 93 7.03 2.34 1.63
N CYS A 94 7.28 1.17 1.04
CA CYS A 94 6.42 -0.01 1.16
C CYS A 94 6.32 -0.54 2.59
N THR A 95 7.30 -0.23 3.45
CA THR A 95 7.38 -0.75 4.82
C THR A 95 6.56 0.07 5.80
N THR A 96 6.35 1.35 5.50
CA THR A 96 5.67 2.31 6.38
C THR A 96 4.44 2.97 5.74
N GLY A 97 4.28 2.84 4.43
CA GLY A 97 3.26 3.54 3.64
C GLY A 97 3.55 5.03 3.44
N LYS A 98 4.64 5.55 3.98
CA LYS A 98 4.94 6.99 3.91
C LYS A 98 5.29 7.44 2.51
N LYS A 99 4.72 8.57 2.12
CA LYS A 99 5.11 9.25 0.90
C LYS A 99 6.55 9.77 1.00
N ILE A 100 7.37 9.41 0.01
CA ILE A 100 8.76 9.86 -0.13
C ILE A 100 8.85 11.02 -1.12
N ARG A 101 8.06 10.94 -2.21
CA ARG A 101 8.05 11.94 -3.28
C ARG A 101 6.63 12.20 -3.77
N GLU A 102 6.31 13.48 -3.99
CA GLU A 102 5.07 13.90 -4.66
C GLU A 102 5.01 13.36 -6.10
N ALA A 103 3.80 13.21 -6.59
CA ALA A 103 3.57 12.96 -8.01
C ALA A 103 4.09 14.13 -8.85
N ASN A 104 4.70 13.81 -9.99
CA ASN A 104 5.06 14.80 -11.00
C ASN A 104 3.96 14.83 -12.07
N ALA A 105 3.06 15.80 -11.95
CA ALA A 105 1.98 16.02 -12.91
C ALA A 105 2.38 17.02 -14.01
N THR A 106 3.61 16.90 -14.55
CA THR A 106 4.05 17.70 -15.68
C THR A 106 3.47 17.14 -16.97
N ALA A 107 2.83 17.98 -17.78
CA ALA A 107 2.29 17.58 -19.07
C ALA A 107 3.38 16.99 -19.99
N PRO A 108 3.10 15.89 -20.70
CA PRO A 108 4.03 15.38 -21.70
C PRO A 108 4.20 16.38 -22.83
N PRO A 109 5.29 16.27 -23.63
CA PRO A 109 5.45 17.06 -24.84
C PRO A 109 4.24 16.94 -25.76
N THR A 110 3.76 18.08 -26.28
CA THR A 110 2.53 18.13 -27.12
C THR A 110 2.84 18.51 -28.56
N GLU A 111 4.11 18.53 -28.97
CA GLU A 111 4.53 18.82 -30.35
C GLU A 111 3.90 17.83 -31.32
N GLY A 112 3.37 18.36 -32.42
CA GLY A 112 2.70 17.56 -33.45
C GLY A 112 1.24 17.17 -33.16
N LEU A 113 0.71 17.46 -31.98
CA LEU A 113 -0.70 17.25 -31.70
C LEU A 113 -1.56 18.41 -32.25
N PRO A 114 -2.83 18.14 -32.64
CA PRO A 114 -3.80 19.18 -32.93
C PRO A 114 -4.04 20.11 -31.74
N ASP A 115 -4.32 21.41 -31.99
CA ASP A 115 -4.45 22.41 -30.91
C ASP A 115 -5.52 22.10 -29.87
N VAL A 116 -6.61 21.43 -30.27
CA VAL A 116 -7.66 20.97 -29.34
C VAL A 116 -7.08 19.93 -28.35
N TRP A 117 -6.25 19.03 -28.83
CA TRP A 117 -5.61 18.01 -28.01
C TRP A 117 -4.56 18.60 -27.07
N LYS A 118 -3.75 19.56 -27.57
CA LYS A 118 -2.78 20.29 -26.73
C LYS A 118 -3.47 20.94 -25.53
N LYS A 119 -4.52 21.71 -25.78
CA LYS A 119 -5.31 22.39 -24.74
C LYS A 119 -5.90 21.40 -23.71
N ASN A 120 -6.42 20.26 -24.19
CA ASN A 120 -6.96 19.24 -23.29
C ASN A 120 -5.89 18.60 -22.42
N VAL A 121 -4.72 18.29 -22.98
CA VAL A 121 -3.58 17.75 -22.23
C VAL A 121 -3.12 18.75 -21.17
N GLU A 122 -2.86 20.00 -21.57
CA GLU A 122 -2.44 21.06 -20.63
C GLU A 122 -3.47 21.28 -19.52
N HIS A 123 -4.75 21.33 -19.84
CA HIS A 123 -5.82 21.49 -18.87
C HIS A 123 -5.87 20.33 -17.89
N THR A 124 -5.79 19.08 -18.38
CA THR A 124 -5.80 17.87 -17.55
C THR A 124 -4.62 17.85 -16.57
N TYR A 125 -3.43 18.11 -17.06
CA TYR A 125 -2.23 18.11 -16.20
C TYR A 125 -2.21 19.29 -15.23
N ASN A 126 -2.75 20.42 -15.61
CA ASN A 126 -2.96 21.54 -14.69
C ASN A 126 -3.89 21.14 -13.53
N LEU A 127 -5.00 20.46 -13.82
CA LEU A 127 -5.89 19.94 -12.76
C LEU A 127 -5.17 18.92 -11.86
N LEU A 128 -4.40 17.99 -12.44
CA LEU A 128 -3.65 16.99 -11.69
C LEU A 128 -2.61 17.60 -10.76
N SER A 129 -2.02 18.76 -11.13
CA SER A 129 -1.03 19.44 -10.29
C SER A 129 -1.58 19.95 -8.94
N TYR A 130 -2.90 20.12 -8.81
CA TYR A 130 -3.55 20.50 -7.55
C TYR A 130 -3.83 19.31 -6.63
N ILE A 131 -3.73 18.07 -7.13
CA ILE A 131 -4.00 16.87 -6.34
C ILE A 131 -2.77 16.56 -5.48
N LYS A 132 -2.94 16.61 -4.16
CA LYS A 132 -1.90 16.21 -3.21
C LYS A 132 -1.75 14.68 -3.19
N THR A 133 -0.53 14.21 -3.02
CA THR A 133 -0.25 12.80 -2.79
C THR A 133 -0.34 12.50 -1.29
N TYR A 134 -1.12 11.50 -0.90
CA TYR A 134 -1.30 11.07 0.48
C TYR A 134 -0.52 9.79 0.77
N ASP A 135 -0.17 9.58 2.04
CA ASP A 135 0.44 8.33 2.52
C ASP A 135 -0.46 7.13 2.18
N GLN A 136 0.16 5.96 2.04
CA GLN A 136 -0.55 4.69 1.85
C GLN A 136 -0.87 4.05 3.20
N LYS A 137 -2.02 3.41 3.31
CA LYS A 137 -2.30 2.53 4.44
C LYS A 137 -1.47 1.25 4.30
N THR A 138 -0.95 0.75 5.41
CA THR A 138 -0.25 -0.54 5.48
C THR A 138 -1.05 -1.56 6.27
N TYR A 139 -0.78 -2.84 6.04
CA TYR A 139 -1.42 -3.96 6.69
C TYR A 139 -0.35 -4.88 7.29
N ASP A 140 -0.63 -5.44 8.46
CA ASP A 140 0.26 -6.41 9.07
C ASP A 140 0.29 -7.69 8.26
N VAL A 141 1.50 -8.19 7.99
CA VAL A 141 1.73 -9.41 7.22
C VAL A 141 2.28 -10.49 8.13
N ILE A 142 1.68 -11.68 8.05
CA ILE A 142 2.14 -12.90 8.72
C ILE A 142 2.43 -13.94 7.64
N VAL A 143 3.63 -14.51 7.68
CA VAL A 143 4.00 -15.65 6.84
C VAL A 143 3.97 -16.90 7.70
N ASP A 144 3.11 -17.85 7.31
CA ASP A 144 2.93 -19.13 7.97
C ASP A 144 3.28 -20.23 6.96
N GLU A 145 4.45 -20.84 7.11
CA GLU A 145 5.10 -21.72 6.13
C GLU A 145 5.29 -21.00 4.78
N ASP A 146 4.52 -21.38 3.76
CA ASP A 146 4.54 -20.77 2.43
C ASP A 146 3.36 -19.82 2.19
N ARG A 147 2.48 -19.63 3.19
CA ARG A 147 1.25 -18.83 3.09
C ARG A 147 1.45 -17.42 3.61
N ILE A 148 1.13 -16.45 2.79
CA ILE A 148 1.13 -15.03 3.16
C ILE A 148 -0.28 -14.65 3.58
N LYS A 149 -0.41 -14.20 4.82
CA LYS A 149 -1.67 -13.74 5.41
C LYS A 149 -1.55 -12.27 5.79
N ILE A 150 -2.64 -11.53 5.64
CA ILE A 150 -2.74 -10.13 6.12
C ILE A 150 -3.80 -10.00 7.18
N SER A 151 -3.58 -9.05 8.10
CA SER A 151 -4.54 -8.71 9.14
C SER A 151 -5.50 -7.65 8.62
N MET A 152 -6.79 -7.97 8.59
CA MET A 152 -7.86 -7.06 8.25
C MET A 152 -8.69 -6.75 9.49
N LEU A 153 -9.09 -5.49 9.68
CA LEU A 153 -10.09 -5.14 10.67
C LEU A 153 -11.45 -5.58 10.16
N ASN A 154 -12.25 -6.23 10.98
CA ASN A 154 -13.66 -6.43 10.71
C ASN A 154 -14.35 -5.06 10.77
N ASP A 155 -14.96 -4.63 9.66
CA ASP A 155 -15.80 -3.42 9.58
C ASP A 155 -17.14 -3.66 10.27
#